data_f23129c70c89203a54fb000162b6cce6
#
_entry.id   f23129c70c89203a54fb000162b6cce6
#
_cell.length_a   1.000
_cell.length_b   1.000
_cell.length_c   1.000
_cell.angle_alpha   90.00
_cell.angle_beta   90.00
_cell.angle_gamma   90.00
#
_symmetry.space_group_name_H-M   'P 1'
#
loop_
_entity.id
_entity.type
_entity.pdbx_description
1 polymer ?
#
loop_
_entity_poly.entity_id
_entity_poly.type
_entity_poly.pdbx_seq_one_letter_code
_entity_poly.pdbx_strand_id
1 'polypeptide(L)'
;DYDPDDVLIHVEGEKDFLSLISQGYNAVTSTTGARSIPKDLSPLIKFKHIKILLDNDAPGIEGSEKLAMALKQQFPEMKVEVVSWPDRFPNKFDITDFFKDEDPAEFDELLSSCQETQINSIDEKVYAPTINPLSIEKHMDFWDVILDSREKPIEMIEGFLPVESIMGIVSDPGVGKTLLAMNLAIHLSAGKSWFGHEIKEPRKVLYLLAEGGFWSLKNRLQMMSQYEISPPKGTFFPIPVRPYDLLNSDDILLFTNLIDEYDPDVIIIDTFIKCHTVDENDNGAMQRVLDIVRSAITGKGRSAIICHHLSKSGQLRGATSIEGELDTMIKLEPVKKQNHGIKVKFGKIRHGENIRSMNLLLNPETLIFESTDE
;
A
#
# COMPACT_ATOMS: atom_id res chain seq x y z
N ASP A 1 2.94 16.64 -32.25
CA ASP A 1 3.30 15.22 -32.19
C ASP A 1 4.83 15.13 -32.31
N TYR A 2 5.50 14.66 -31.28
CA TYR A 2 6.96 14.46 -31.26
C TYR A 2 7.33 13.07 -31.78
N ASP A 3 8.48 12.95 -32.45
CA ASP A 3 9.01 11.66 -32.86
C ASP A 3 9.50 10.90 -31.59
N PRO A 4 9.15 9.62 -31.42
CA PRO A 4 9.64 8.80 -30.29
C PRO A 4 11.17 8.64 -30.24
N ASP A 5 11.86 8.83 -31.36
CA ASP A 5 13.32 8.75 -31.46
C ASP A 5 14.02 10.08 -31.12
N ASP A 6 13.26 11.17 -31.01
CA ASP A 6 13.81 12.46 -30.60
C ASP A 6 14.10 12.51 -29.09
N VAL A 7 15.03 13.38 -28.71
CA VAL A 7 15.30 13.68 -27.30
C VAL A 7 14.22 14.56 -26.75
N LEU A 8 13.59 14.13 -25.64
CA LEU A 8 12.61 14.92 -24.91
C LEU A 8 13.28 15.57 -23.69
N ILE A 9 13.08 16.87 -23.51
CA ILE A 9 13.61 17.61 -22.35
C ILE A 9 12.48 17.82 -21.34
N HIS A 10 12.63 17.29 -20.13
CA HIS A 10 11.70 17.51 -19.02
C HIS A 10 12.16 18.69 -18.18
N VAL A 11 11.28 19.68 -18.00
CA VAL A 11 11.54 20.93 -17.30
C VAL A 11 10.55 21.17 -16.17
N GLU A 12 10.86 22.12 -15.26
CA GLU A 12 10.08 22.34 -14.07
C GLU A 12 8.78 23.10 -14.35
N GLY A 13 8.83 24.18 -15.14
CA GLY A 13 7.75 25.12 -15.27
C GLY A 13 7.24 25.31 -16.71
N GLU A 14 6.03 25.89 -16.82
CA GLU A 14 5.43 26.22 -18.11
C GLU A 14 6.23 27.27 -18.90
N LYS A 15 6.92 28.20 -18.21
CA LYS A 15 7.76 29.20 -18.85
C LYS A 15 8.95 28.59 -19.55
N ASP A 16 9.62 27.65 -18.89
CA ASP A 16 10.77 26.93 -19.43
C ASP A 16 10.37 26.05 -20.60
N PHE A 17 9.24 25.37 -20.45
CA PHE A 17 8.63 24.61 -21.55
C PHE A 17 8.41 25.52 -22.79
N LEU A 18 7.78 26.67 -22.64
CA LEU A 18 7.53 27.58 -23.74
C LEU A 18 8.83 28.16 -24.33
N SER A 19 9.82 28.44 -23.48
CA SER A 19 11.14 28.90 -23.92
C SER A 19 11.79 27.86 -24.83
N LEU A 20 11.82 26.58 -24.44
CA LEU A 20 12.38 25.50 -25.24
C LEU A 20 11.64 25.28 -26.55
N ILE A 21 10.31 25.26 -26.53
CA ILE A 21 9.50 25.09 -27.73
C ILE A 21 9.76 26.24 -28.74
N SER A 22 9.95 27.48 -28.26
CA SER A 22 10.25 28.63 -29.11
C SER A 22 11.60 28.51 -29.78
N GLN A 23 12.53 27.74 -29.22
CA GLN A 23 13.85 27.47 -29.80
C GLN A 23 13.90 26.16 -30.62
N GLY A 24 12.77 25.46 -30.75
CA GLY A 24 12.66 24.24 -31.56
C GLY A 24 13.00 22.95 -30.86
N TYR A 25 13.15 22.95 -29.52
CA TYR A 25 13.39 21.75 -28.74
C TYR A 25 12.09 21.01 -28.39
N ASN A 26 12.14 19.70 -28.31
CA ASN A 26 11.03 18.89 -27.79
C ASN A 26 11.06 18.93 -26.26
N ALA A 27 10.04 19.46 -25.65
CA ALA A 27 9.98 19.63 -24.22
C ALA A 27 8.68 19.11 -23.61
N VAL A 28 8.70 18.85 -22.32
CA VAL A 28 7.54 18.54 -21.49
C VAL A 28 7.75 19.11 -20.09
N THR A 29 6.67 19.51 -19.46
CA THR A 29 6.67 19.92 -18.05
C THR A 29 5.57 19.20 -17.29
N SER A 30 5.71 19.13 -15.97
CA SER A 30 4.68 18.61 -15.07
C SER A 30 4.06 19.74 -14.26
N THR A 31 2.77 19.63 -13.96
CA THR A 31 2.03 20.62 -13.16
C THR A 31 2.31 20.54 -11.66
N THR A 32 3.19 19.63 -11.22
CA THR A 32 3.41 19.32 -9.80
C THR A 32 4.61 20.04 -9.18
N GLY A 33 5.46 20.72 -9.97
CA GLY A 33 6.70 21.37 -9.54
C GLY A 33 7.80 20.36 -9.11
N ALA A 34 9.03 20.85 -8.86
CA ALA A 34 10.22 20.01 -8.59
C ALA A 34 10.10 19.05 -7.42
N ARG A 35 9.30 19.37 -6.41
CA ARG A 35 9.18 18.54 -5.18
C ARG A 35 8.32 17.28 -5.33
N SER A 36 7.63 17.13 -6.45
CA SER A 36 6.66 16.02 -6.65
C SER A 36 6.89 15.34 -7.98
N ILE A 37 7.05 14.04 -7.98
CA ILE A 37 7.05 13.24 -9.20
C ILE A 37 5.61 13.20 -9.74
N PRO A 38 5.40 13.40 -11.07
CA PRO A 38 4.09 13.20 -11.66
C PRO A 38 3.53 11.82 -11.36
N LYS A 39 2.26 11.77 -10.93
CA LYS A 39 1.61 10.49 -10.59
C LYS A 39 1.50 9.54 -11.79
N ASP A 40 1.49 10.08 -12.99
CA ASP A 40 1.39 9.32 -14.24
C ASP A 40 2.56 9.71 -15.16
N LEU A 41 3.49 8.79 -15.32
CA LEU A 41 4.62 8.90 -16.26
C LEU A 41 4.35 8.16 -17.58
N SER A 42 3.19 7.51 -17.72
CA SER A 42 2.83 6.71 -18.90
C SER A 42 2.87 7.49 -20.22
N PRO A 43 2.56 8.81 -20.28
CA PRO A 43 2.70 9.57 -21.53
C PRO A 43 4.14 9.62 -22.07
N LEU A 44 5.13 9.36 -21.18
CA LEU A 44 6.55 9.41 -21.54
C LEU A 44 7.08 8.09 -22.11
N ILE A 45 6.35 6.99 -21.99
CA ILE A 45 6.76 5.64 -22.43
C ILE A 45 7.14 5.55 -23.91
N LYS A 46 6.54 6.42 -24.73
CA LYS A 46 6.79 6.46 -26.17
C LYS A 46 8.17 7.00 -26.55
N PHE A 47 8.86 7.69 -25.63
CA PHE A 47 10.17 8.26 -25.87
C PHE A 47 11.28 7.31 -25.45
N LYS A 48 12.33 7.24 -26.26
CA LYS A 48 13.50 6.40 -25.96
C LYS A 48 14.55 7.13 -25.15
N HIS A 49 14.57 8.48 -25.19
CA HIS A 49 15.58 9.30 -24.57
C HIS A 49 14.98 10.55 -23.92
N ILE A 50 15.16 10.70 -22.61
CA ILE A 50 14.72 11.86 -21.84
C ILE A 50 15.90 12.50 -21.14
N LYS A 51 16.02 13.83 -21.27
CA LYS A 51 16.90 14.68 -20.49
C LYS A 51 16.10 15.46 -19.48
N ILE A 52 16.56 15.53 -18.23
CA ILE A 52 15.89 16.26 -17.15
C ILE A 52 16.73 17.48 -16.81
N LEU A 53 16.15 18.67 -16.93
CA LEU A 53 16.78 19.94 -16.57
C LEU A 53 15.77 20.80 -15.82
N LEU A 54 15.84 20.77 -14.49
CA LEU A 54 15.01 21.59 -13.61
C LEU A 54 15.80 22.81 -13.14
N ASP A 55 15.20 23.67 -12.32
CA ASP A 55 15.81 24.91 -11.83
C ASP A 55 17.11 24.67 -11.06
N ASN A 56 18.04 25.61 -11.13
CA ASN A 56 19.34 25.57 -10.42
C ASN A 56 19.18 25.88 -8.94
N ASP A 57 18.39 25.06 -8.23
CA ASP A 57 18.23 25.17 -6.77
C ASP A 57 18.16 23.78 -6.10
N ALA A 58 18.20 23.75 -4.78
CA ALA A 58 18.17 22.47 -4.06
C ALA A 58 16.93 21.61 -4.36
N PRO A 59 15.69 22.17 -4.43
CA PRO A 59 14.52 21.42 -4.89
C PRO A 59 14.62 20.88 -6.31
N GLY A 60 15.13 21.68 -7.25
CA GLY A 60 15.29 21.29 -8.66
C GLY A 60 16.30 20.15 -8.82
N ILE A 61 17.44 20.24 -8.14
CA ILE A 61 18.48 19.20 -8.16
C ILE A 61 17.92 17.89 -7.58
N GLU A 62 17.33 17.92 -6.38
CA GLU A 62 16.72 16.74 -5.74
C GLU A 62 15.56 16.17 -6.58
N GLY A 63 14.75 17.04 -7.18
CA GLY A 63 13.64 16.67 -8.05
C GLY A 63 14.09 15.98 -9.33
N SER A 64 15.19 16.47 -9.95
CA SER A 64 15.78 15.85 -11.14
C SER A 64 16.24 14.43 -10.88
N GLU A 65 16.94 14.19 -9.77
CA GLU A 65 17.41 12.85 -9.38
C GLU A 65 16.23 11.89 -9.11
N LYS A 66 15.22 12.36 -8.35
CA LYS A 66 14.03 11.56 -8.06
C LYS A 66 13.25 11.19 -9.32
N LEU A 67 13.06 12.15 -10.23
CA LEU A 67 12.37 11.90 -11.49
C LEU A 67 13.15 10.93 -12.36
N ALA A 68 14.47 11.08 -12.44
CA ALA A 68 15.33 10.17 -13.19
C ALA A 68 15.24 8.73 -12.67
N MET A 69 15.30 8.56 -11.36
CA MET A 69 15.13 7.25 -10.73
C MET A 69 13.76 6.64 -11.04
N ALA A 70 12.69 7.43 -10.92
CA ALA A 70 11.33 6.96 -11.21
C ALA A 70 11.16 6.54 -12.67
N LEU A 71 11.71 7.31 -13.61
CA LEU A 71 11.69 6.97 -15.04
C LEU A 71 12.48 5.69 -15.33
N LYS A 72 13.69 5.56 -14.80
CA LYS A 72 14.51 4.34 -14.99
C LYS A 72 13.88 3.12 -14.36
N GLN A 73 13.23 3.27 -13.20
CA GLN A 73 12.53 2.17 -12.55
C GLN A 73 11.31 1.70 -13.35
N GLN A 74 10.54 2.66 -13.88
CA GLN A 74 9.33 2.34 -14.64
C GLN A 74 9.61 1.92 -16.08
N PHE A 75 10.69 2.47 -16.68
CA PHE A 75 11.09 2.26 -18.05
C PHE A 75 12.59 1.92 -18.14
N PRO A 76 13.03 0.71 -17.79
CA PRO A 76 14.46 0.36 -17.69
C PRO A 76 15.24 0.58 -18.97
N GLU A 77 14.61 0.38 -20.13
CA GLU A 77 15.26 0.55 -21.46
C GLU A 77 15.35 2.02 -21.90
N MET A 78 14.64 2.93 -21.22
CA MET A 78 14.68 4.35 -21.55
C MET A 78 16.02 4.95 -21.16
N LYS A 79 16.67 5.68 -22.06
CA LYS A 79 17.85 6.47 -21.74
C LYS A 79 17.39 7.72 -20.97
N VAL A 80 17.81 7.84 -19.70
CA VAL A 80 17.50 8.99 -18.84
C VAL A 80 18.78 9.66 -18.40
N GLU A 81 18.90 10.95 -18.68
CA GLU A 81 20.07 11.76 -18.33
C GLU A 81 19.62 12.98 -17.50
N VAL A 82 20.35 13.26 -16.42
CA VAL A 82 20.18 14.49 -15.64
C VAL A 82 21.20 15.51 -16.12
N VAL A 83 20.72 16.68 -16.50
CA VAL A 83 21.57 17.80 -16.89
C VAL A 83 21.82 18.67 -15.67
N SER A 84 23.07 18.94 -15.36
CA SER A 84 23.46 19.80 -14.22
C SER A 84 23.83 21.18 -14.70
N TRP A 85 23.35 22.20 -13.99
CA TRP A 85 23.76 23.57 -14.26
C TRP A 85 25.24 23.75 -13.87
N PRO A 86 26.09 24.30 -14.74
CA PRO A 86 27.46 24.69 -14.38
C PRO A 86 27.51 25.71 -13.23
N ASP A 87 28.56 25.66 -12.42
CA ASP A 87 28.75 26.53 -11.24
C ASP A 87 28.73 28.04 -11.55
N ARG A 88 28.90 28.43 -12.82
CA ARG A 88 28.83 29.82 -13.26
C ARG A 88 27.43 30.42 -13.16
N PHE A 89 26.38 29.57 -13.13
CA PHE A 89 25.00 30.06 -13.08
C PHE A 89 24.53 30.23 -11.61
N PRO A 90 23.82 31.32 -11.29
CA PRO A 90 23.41 31.59 -9.95
C PRO A 90 22.34 30.60 -9.45
N ASN A 91 22.16 30.57 -8.13
CA ASN A 91 21.04 29.81 -7.51
C ASN A 91 19.69 30.35 -8.02
N LYS A 92 18.76 29.45 -8.33
CA LYS A 92 17.44 29.69 -8.93
C LYS A 92 17.49 30.15 -10.40
N PHE A 93 18.56 29.88 -11.10
CA PHE A 93 18.67 30.07 -12.53
C PHE A 93 17.82 29.03 -13.26
N ASP A 94 17.05 29.47 -14.25
CA ASP A 94 16.17 28.61 -15.03
C ASP A 94 16.47 28.68 -16.54
N ILE A 95 15.77 27.88 -17.31
CA ILE A 95 15.92 27.85 -18.79
C ILE A 95 15.46 29.16 -19.42
N THR A 96 14.47 29.80 -18.86
CA THR A 96 13.99 31.10 -19.34
C THR A 96 15.05 32.17 -19.15
N ASP A 97 15.80 32.13 -18.04
CA ASP A 97 16.92 33.02 -17.80
C ASP A 97 18.09 32.70 -18.75
N PHE A 98 18.37 31.43 -19.02
CA PHE A 98 19.40 31.04 -19.97
C PHE A 98 19.19 31.70 -21.34
N PHE A 99 18.03 31.57 -21.93
CA PHE A 99 17.74 32.14 -23.24
C PHE A 99 17.61 33.68 -23.27
N LYS A 100 17.59 34.36 -22.14
CA LYS A 100 17.71 35.82 -22.03
C LYS A 100 19.14 36.30 -22.01
N ASP A 101 20.00 35.59 -21.24
CA ASP A 101 21.29 36.10 -20.81
C ASP A 101 22.44 35.42 -21.58
N GLU A 102 22.25 34.25 -22.19
CA GLU A 102 23.28 33.44 -22.86
C GLU A 102 22.98 33.29 -24.36
N ASP A 103 24.01 32.84 -25.10
CA ASP A 103 23.82 32.52 -26.54
C ASP A 103 23.04 31.19 -26.68
N PRO A 104 21.90 31.16 -27.40
CA PRO A 104 21.15 29.93 -27.62
C PRO A 104 22.00 28.75 -28.16
N ALA A 105 23.08 29.04 -28.91
CA ALA A 105 23.97 28.01 -29.43
C ALA A 105 24.73 27.25 -28.32
N GLU A 106 24.91 27.83 -27.13
CA GLU A 106 25.55 27.16 -25.99
C GLU A 106 24.63 26.17 -25.30
N PHE A 107 23.31 26.17 -25.59
CA PHE A 107 22.37 25.28 -24.96
C PHE A 107 22.61 23.80 -25.32
N ASP A 108 23.03 23.51 -26.53
CA ASP A 108 23.38 22.15 -26.96
C ASP A 108 24.64 21.64 -26.23
N GLU A 109 25.59 22.54 -25.90
CA GLU A 109 26.74 22.18 -25.07
C GLU A 109 26.32 21.87 -23.64
N LEU A 110 25.39 22.67 -23.07
CA LEU A 110 24.82 22.39 -21.75
C LEU A 110 24.11 21.03 -21.75
N LEU A 111 23.26 20.74 -22.72
CA LEU A 111 22.59 19.46 -22.85
C LEU A 111 23.55 18.28 -23.05
N SER A 112 24.75 18.53 -23.56
CA SER A 112 25.80 17.51 -23.75
C SER A 112 26.62 17.24 -22.50
N SER A 113 26.57 18.12 -21.50
CA SER A 113 27.28 18.00 -20.22
C SER A 113 26.55 17.13 -19.18
N CYS A 114 25.67 16.24 -19.62
CA CYS A 114 24.83 15.42 -18.74
C CYS A 114 25.52 14.15 -18.23
N GLN A 115 25.08 13.68 -17.08
CA GLN A 115 25.42 12.35 -16.55
C GLN A 115 24.27 11.38 -16.81
N GLU A 116 24.59 10.26 -17.47
CA GLU A 116 23.63 9.17 -17.59
C GLU A 116 23.36 8.58 -16.20
N THR A 117 22.09 8.55 -15.82
CA THR A 117 21.67 7.92 -14.57
C THR A 117 21.89 6.42 -14.70
N GLN A 118 23.05 5.94 -14.22
CA GLN A 118 23.29 4.52 -14.04
C GLN A 118 22.65 4.13 -12.70
N ILE A 119 21.75 3.15 -12.75
CA ILE A 119 21.36 2.41 -11.53
C ILE A 119 22.60 1.58 -11.16
N ASN A 120 23.56 2.20 -10.46
CA ASN A 120 24.51 1.41 -9.70
C ASN A 120 23.68 0.68 -8.66
N SER A 121 23.91 -0.62 -8.50
CA SER A 121 23.32 -1.51 -7.52
C SER A 121 23.54 -1.00 -6.08
N ILE A 122 22.91 0.11 -5.76
CA ILE A 122 22.78 0.63 -4.41
C ILE A 122 21.38 0.21 -4.00
N ASP A 123 21.36 -0.81 -3.13
CA ASP A 123 20.22 -1.28 -2.36
C ASP A 123 18.81 -1.00 -2.97
N GLU A 124 18.32 -1.96 -3.74
CA GLU A 124 16.92 -2.09 -4.18
C GLU A 124 15.91 -2.08 -3.00
N LYS A 125 16.30 -1.62 -1.81
CA LYS A 125 15.51 -1.72 -0.57
C LYS A 125 14.97 -0.41 -0.03
N VAL A 126 15.23 0.73 -0.66
CA VAL A 126 14.79 2.00 -0.09
C VAL A 126 13.98 2.78 -1.11
N TYR A 127 12.69 2.93 -0.81
CA TYR A 127 11.67 3.69 -1.54
C TYR A 127 11.15 3.10 -2.86
N ALA A 128 10.33 2.08 -2.73
CA ALA A 128 9.18 1.96 -3.60
C ALA A 128 7.93 1.87 -2.73
N PRO A 129 7.06 2.87 -2.69
CA PRO A 129 5.69 2.53 -2.87
C PRO A 129 5.69 1.95 -4.30
N THR A 130 5.64 0.65 -4.42
CA THR A 130 5.20 0.01 -5.65
C THR A 130 3.76 0.46 -5.86
N ILE A 131 3.59 1.67 -6.40
CA ILE A 131 2.42 1.95 -7.20
C ILE A 131 2.65 0.99 -8.35
N ASN A 132 2.00 -0.16 -8.27
CA ASN A 132 1.79 -0.99 -9.43
C ASN A 132 1.36 0.01 -10.51
N PRO A 133 2.10 0.19 -11.63
CA PRO A 133 1.57 0.97 -12.71
C PRO A 133 0.18 0.39 -12.90
N LEU A 134 -0.85 1.25 -12.98
CA LEU A 134 -2.15 0.79 -13.47
C LEU A 134 -1.77 -0.13 -14.61
N SER A 135 -1.82 -1.45 -14.39
CA SER A 135 -1.71 -2.38 -15.48
C SER A 135 -2.90 -1.97 -16.34
N ILE A 136 -2.60 -1.15 -17.35
CA ILE A 136 -3.58 -0.88 -18.39
C ILE A 136 -3.68 -2.24 -19.05
N GLU A 137 -4.44 -3.09 -18.39
CA GLU A 137 -4.94 -4.28 -19.03
C GLU A 137 -5.55 -3.74 -20.31
N LYS A 138 -5.05 -4.23 -21.44
CA LYS A 138 -5.52 -3.99 -22.80
C LYS A 138 -6.92 -3.39 -22.77
N HIS A 139 -7.13 -2.20 -23.33
CA HIS A 139 -8.44 -1.57 -23.36
C HIS A 139 -9.49 -2.61 -23.75
N MET A 140 -10.20 -3.10 -22.74
CA MET A 140 -11.27 -4.06 -22.91
C MET A 140 -12.56 -3.28 -23.08
N ASP A 141 -13.27 -3.49 -24.18
CA ASP A 141 -14.62 -2.97 -24.30
C ASP A 141 -15.61 -3.77 -23.40
N PHE A 142 -16.85 -3.35 -23.37
CA PHE A 142 -17.88 -4.02 -22.57
C PHE A 142 -17.96 -5.54 -22.85
N TRP A 143 -17.88 -5.93 -24.14
CA TRP A 143 -17.99 -7.32 -24.55
C TRP A 143 -16.73 -8.13 -24.21
N ASP A 144 -15.55 -7.51 -24.34
CA ASP A 144 -14.30 -8.13 -23.91
C ASP A 144 -14.34 -8.50 -22.43
N VAL A 145 -14.88 -7.60 -21.57
CA VAL A 145 -15.05 -7.86 -20.13
C VAL A 145 -16.06 -8.97 -19.87
N ILE A 146 -17.18 -8.99 -20.58
CA ILE A 146 -18.24 -10.02 -20.41
C ILE A 146 -17.77 -11.40 -20.88
N LEU A 147 -16.97 -11.44 -21.93
CA LEU A 147 -16.47 -12.68 -22.53
C LEU A 147 -15.15 -13.14 -21.90
N ASP A 148 -14.60 -12.33 -20.97
CA ASP A 148 -13.37 -12.69 -20.26
C ASP A 148 -13.59 -13.97 -19.44
N SER A 149 -12.76 -14.97 -19.72
CA SER A 149 -12.82 -16.27 -19.07
C SER A 149 -11.99 -16.36 -17.79
N ARG A 150 -11.48 -15.24 -17.27
CA ARG A 150 -10.72 -15.24 -16.02
C ARG A 150 -11.59 -15.80 -14.89
N GLU A 151 -10.99 -16.69 -14.13
CA GLU A 151 -11.64 -17.27 -12.97
C GLU A 151 -11.89 -16.20 -11.89
N LYS A 152 -12.86 -16.46 -11.01
CA LYS A 152 -13.08 -15.61 -9.82
C LYS A 152 -11.77 -15.50 -9.02
N PRO A 153 -11.51 -14.33 -8.37
CA PRO A 153 -10.38 -14.20 -7.48
C PRO A 153 -10.35 -15.35 -6.47
N ILE A 154 -9.16 -15.86 -6.18
CA ILE A 154 -8.96 -16.85 -5.13
C ILE A 154 -9.46 -16.25 -3.81
N GLU A 155 -10.30 -16.98 -3.09
CA GLU A 155 -10.75 -16.60 -1.77
C GLU A 155 -9.88 -17.30 -0.72
N MET A 156 -9.29 -16.52 0.18
CA MET A 156 -8.52 -17.04 1.32
C MET A 156 -9.47 -17.62 2.38
N ILE A 157 -10.65 -17.02 2.52
CA ILE A 157 -11.77 -17.54 3.28
C ILE A 157 -13.00 -17.43 2.40
N GLU A 158 -13.64 -18.55 2.16
CA GLU A 158 -14.82 -18.62 1.30
C GLU A 158 -15.91 -17.63 1.72
N GLY A 159 -16.36 -16.84 0.76
CA GLY A 159 -17.48 -15.91 0.89
C GLY A 159 -17.12 -14.51 1.37
N PHE A 160 -15.93 -14.23 1.97
CA PHE A 160 -15.69 -12.90 2.51
C PHE A 160 -14.23 -12.41 2.56
N LEU A 161 -13.22 -13.22 2.27
CA LEU A 161 -11.84 -12.76 2.20
C LEU A 161 -11.18 -13.18 0.88
N PRO A 162 -11.46 -12.49 -0.23
CA PRO A 162 -10.70 -12.69 -1.45
C PRO A 162 -9.26 -12.20 -1.31
N VAL A 163 -8.36 -12.68 -2.18
CA VAL A 163 -7.00 -12.13 -2.27
C VAL A 163 -7.03 -10.63 -2.58
N GLU A 164 -5.99 -9.92 -2.17
CA GLU A 164 -5.82 -8.48 -2.39
C GLU A 164 -6.92 -7.61 -1.78
N SER A 165 -7.58 -8.11 -0.72
CA SER A 165 -8.63 -7.41 0.00
C SER A 165 -8.21 -6.98 1.40
N ILE A 166 -8.89 -5.94 1.92
CA ILE A 166 -8.75 -5.49 3.31
C ILE A 166 -10.03 -5.83 4.07
N MET A 167 -9.91 -6.63 5.12
CA MET A 167 -11.00 -6.93 6.04
C MET A 167 -10.84 -6.18 7.36
N GLY A 168 -11.93 -5.60 7.86
CA GLY A 168 -12.00 -4.98 9.18
C GLY A 168 -12.68 -5.89 10.21
N ILE A 169 -12.06 -6.11 11.38
CA ILE A 169 -12.71 -6.68 12.57
C ILE A 169 -12.92 -5.53 13.54
N VAL A 170 -14.19 -5.16 13.76
CA VAL A 170 -14.53 -3.95 14.52
C VAL A 170 -15.44 -4.26 15.72
N SER A 171 -15.16 -3.64 16.85
CA SER A 171 -16.01 -3.72 18.06
C SER A 171 -15.69 -2.63 19.05
N ASP A 172 -16.52 -2.50 20.09
CA ASP A 172 -16.14 -1.78 21.29
C ASP A 172 -14.88 -2.42 21.97
N PRO A 173 -14.14 -1.65 22.77
CA PRO A 173 -13.05 -2.19 23.56
C PRO A 173 -13.51 -3.35 24.47
N GLY A 174 -12.68 -4.40 24.59
CA GLY A 174 -12.94 -5.54 25.51
C GLY A 174 -13.93 -6.60 25.02
N VAL A 175 -14.52 -6.46 23.82
CA VAL A 175 -15.49 -7.44 23.26
C VAL A 175 -14.82 -8.73 22.78
N GLY A 176 -13.49 -8.74 22.55
CA GLY A 176 -12.78 -9.96 22.15
C GLY A 176 -12.19 -9.93 20.73
N LYS A 177 -12.02 -8.74 20.09
CA LYS A 177 -11.40 -8.61 18.77
C LYS A 177 -10.11 -9.37 18.61
N THR A 178 -9.15 -9.12 19.48
CA THR A 178 -7.84 -9.77 19.48
C THR A 178 -7.96 -11.29 19.55
N LEU A 179 -8.83 -11.83 20.42
CA LEU A 179 -9.01 -13.26 20.55
C LEU A 179 -9.63 -13.86 19.29
N LEU A 180 -10.63 -13.19 18.71
CA LEU A 180 -11.23 -13.65 17.44
C LEU A 180 -10.25 -13.56 16.28
N ALA A 181 -9.47 -12.49 16.18
CA ALA A 181 -8.44 -12.34 15.15
C ALA A 181 -7.34 -13.41 15.29
N MET A 182 -6.92 -13.76 16.52
CA MET A 182 -5.97 -14.84 16.76
C MET A 182 -6.57 -16.22 16.43
N ASN A 183 -7.84 -16.46 16.79
CA ASN A 183 -8.56 -17.67 16.41
C ASN A 183 -8.60 -17.80 14.86
N LEU A 184 -8.97 -16.73 14.16
CA LEU A 184 -8.97 -16.71 12.70
C LEU A 184 -7.57 -16.95 12.11
N ALA A 185 -6.53 -16.34 12.69
CA ALA A 185 -5.13 -16.56 12.28
C ALA A 185 -4.70 -18.02 12.39
N ILE A 186 -5.10 -18.69 13.46
CA ILE A 186 -4.82 -20.13 13.68
C ILE A 186 -5.50 -20.97 12.58
N HIS A 187 -6.77 -20.71 12.29
CA HIS A 187 -7.51 -21.41 11.24
C HIS A 187 -6.94 -21.17 9.84
N LEU A 188 -6.63 -19.90 9.50
CA LEU A 188 -5.96 -19.55 8.24
C LEU A 188 -4.63 -20.29 8.11
N SER A 189 -3.81 -20.25 9.15
CA SER A 189 -2.48 -20.86 9.13
C SER A 189 -2.52 -22.39 9.08
N ALA A 190 -3.58 -22.99 9.59
CA ALA A 190 -3.79 -24.44 9.57
C ALA A 190 -4.53 -24.95 8.32
N GLY A 191 -5.09 -24.07 7.48
CA GLY A 191 -5.96 -24.45 6.36
C GLY A 191 -7.21 -25.20 6.83
N LYS A 192 -7.82 -24.72 7.93
CA LYS A 192 -9.01 -25.33 8.53
C LYS A 192 -10.18 -24.35 8.46
N SER A 193 -11.34 -24.85 8.09
CA SER A 193 -12.57 -24.03 7.99
C SER A 193 -12.80 -23.23 9.26
N TRP A 194 -13.24 -21.98 9.10
CA TRP A 194 -13.56 -21.07 10.18
C TRP A 194 -15.06 -20.87 10.26
N PHE A 195 -15.71 -21.44 11.26
CA PHE A 195 -17.17 -21.40 11.47
C PHE A 195 -18.00 -21.72 10.20
N GLY A 196 -17.62 -22.80 9.51
CA GLY A 196 -18.31 -23.25 8.29
C GLY A 196 -17.82 -22.63 6.99
N HIS A 197 -16.97 -21.59 7.04
CA HIS A 197 -16.33 -21.01 5.86
C HIS A 197 -15.06 -21.76 5.51
N GLU A 198 -14.95 -22.24 4.28
CA GLU A 198 -13.82 -23.04 3.83
C GLU A 198 -12.53 -22.19 3.73
N ILE A 199 -11.43 -22.78 4.18
CA ILE A 199 -10.05 -22.32 3.95
C ILE A 199 -9.33 -23.49 3.29
N LYS A 200 -9.12 -23.40 1.97
CA LYS A 200 -8.69 -24.55 1.14
C LYS A 200 -7.30 -25.06 1.46
N GLU A 201 -6.41 -24.19 1.91
CA GLU A 201 -5.01 -24.52 2.17
C GLU A 201 -4.42 -23.66 3.29
N PRO A 202 -3.38 -24.13 3.99
CA PRO A 202 -2.66 -23.33 4.95
C PRO A 202 -2.11 -22.03 4.34
N ARG A 203 -2.31 -20.90 5.05
CA ARG A 203 -1.81 -19.59 4.67
C ARG A 203 -0.71 -19.13 5.61
N LYS A 204 0.30 -18.47 5.08
CA LYS A 204 1.29 -17.79 5.92
C LYS A 204 0.66 -16.52 6.50
N VAL A 205 0.54 -16.45 7.80
CA VAL A 205 -0.07 -15.32 8.51
C VAL A 205 0.98 -14.57 9.31
N LEU A 206 1.20 -13.30 8.97
CA LEU A 206 1.97 -12.35 9.78
C LEU A 206 0.99 -11.58 10.67
N TYR A 207 1.09 -11.77 11.98
CA TYR A 207 0.21 -11.13 12.96
C TYR A 207 0.99 -10.09 13.76
N LEU A 208 0.73 -8.82 13.52
CA LEU A 208 1.38 -7.70 14.20
C LEU A 208 0.53 -7.26 15.39
N LEU A 209 0.97 -7.60 16.61
CA LEU A 209 0.28 -7.28 17.86
C LEU A 209 0.94 -6.05 18.51
N ALA A 210 0.27 -4.89 18.43
CA ALA A 210 0.77 -3.63 19.00
C ALA A 210 0.32 -3.36 20.45
N GLU A 211 -0.37 -4.31 21.07
CA GLU A 211 -0.85 -4.20 22.46
C GLU A 211 -0.53 -5.47 23.27
N GLY A 212 -0.24 -5.29 24.56
CA GLY A 212 -0.09 -6.39 25.52
C GLY A 212 1.30 -7.02 25.62
N GLY A 213 2.21 -6.77 24.69
CA GLY A 213 3.59 -7.27 24.74
C GLY A 213 3.75 -8.80 24.69
N PHE A 214 5.02 -9.25 24.70
CA PHE A 214 5.39 -10.66 24.49
C PHE A 214 4.74 -11.65 25.47
N TRP A 215 4.71 -11.32 26.77
CA TRP A 215 4.18 -12.25 27.77
C TRP A 215 2.67 -12.46 27.65
N SER A 216 1.91 -11.42 27.33
CA SER A 216 0.48 -11.54 27.08
C SER A 216 0.20 -12.39 25.84
N LEU A 217 0.97 -12.18 24.77
CA LEU A 217 0.90 -12.97 23.54
C LEU A 217 1.21 -14.44 23.82
N LYS A 218 2.34 -14.72 24.49
CA LYS A 218 2.76 -16.09 24.85
C LYS A 218 1.68 -16.80 25.66
N ASN A 219 1.13 -16.17 26.70
CA ASN A 219 0.08 -16.77 27.53
C ASN A 219 -1.17 -17.14 26.71
N ARG A 220 -1.63 -16.21 25.85
CA ARG A 220 -2.78 -16.49 24.97
C ARG A 220 -2.52 -17.66 24.04
N LEU A 221 -1.36 -17.70 23.40
CA LEU A 221 -0.99 -18.79 22.49
C LEU A 221 -0.85 -20.12 23.22
N GLN A 222 -0.33 -20.14 24.47
CA GLN A 222 -0.26 -21.33 25.28
C GLN A 222 -1.65 -21.88 25.64
N MET A 223 -2.62 -21.03 25.95
CA MET A 223 -4.01 -21.46 26.16
C MET A 223 -4.64 -21.95 24.86
N MET A 224 -4.48 -21.22 23.76
CA MET A 224 -5.00 -21.59 22.44
C MET A 224 -4.36 -22.88 21.90
N SER A 225 -3.13 -23.21 22.28
CA SER A 225 -2.45 -24.45 21.86
C SER A 225 -3.07 -25.74 22.45
N GLN A 226 -3.98 -25.61 23.41
CA GLN A 226 -4.77 -26.74 23.93
C GLN A 226 -5.95 -27.11 23.03
N TYR A 227 -6.24 -26.27 22.03
CA TYR A 227 -7.24 -26.55 21.02
C TYR A 227 -6.70 -27.52 19.97
N GLU A 228 -7.57 -28.30 19.36
CA GLU A 228 -7.19 -29.36 18.41
C GLU A 228 -6.59 -28.87 17.10
N ILE A 229 -6.84 -27.61 16.73
CA ILE A 229 -6.28 -27.00 15.51
C ILE A 229 -4.95 -26.33 15.86
N SER A 230 -3.88 -26.79 15.23
CA SER A 230 -2.53 -26.25 15.41
C SER A 230 -1.92 -25.85 14.06
N PRO A 231 -1.41 -24.61 13.92
CA PRO A 231 -0.72 -24.18 12.70
C PRO A 231 0.52 -25.03 12.42
N PRO A 232 0.76 -25.45 11.17
CA PRO A 232 2.05 -26.02 10.79
C PRO A 232 3.21 -25.04 11.07
N LYS A 233 4.40 -25.59 11.33
CA LYS A 233 5.59 -24.75 11.54
C LYS A 233 5.86 -23.90 10.30
N GLY A 234 6.05 -22.59 10.48
CA GLY A 234 6.36 -21.65 9.40
C GLY A 234 5.13 -21.09 8.67
N THR A 235 3.92 -21.26 9.23
CA THR A 235 2.71 -20.65 8.68
C THR A 235 2.10 -19.55 9.55
N PHE A 236 2.43 -19.47 10.84
CA PHE A 236 1.94 -18.46 11.76
C PHE A 236 3.07 -17.72 12.44
N PHE A 237 3.14 -16.41 12.23
CA PHE A 237 4.18 -15.51 12.75
C PHE A 237 3.56 -14.41 13.62
N PRO A 238 3.23 -14.69 14.89
CA PRO A 238 2.71 -13.69 15.82
C PRO A 238 3.85 -12.85 16.39
N ILE A 239 3.94 -11.59 15.99
CA ILE A 239 5.01 -10.68 16.38
C ILE A 239 4.46 -9.57 17.27
N PRO A 240 4.90 -9.45 18.53
CA PRO A 240 4.61 -8.28 19.33
C PRO A 240 5.45 -7.11 18.83
N VAL A 241 4.79 -6.04 18.41
CA VAL A 241 5.43 -4.83 17.91
C VAL A 241 5.19 -3.66 18.86
N ARG A 242 6.13 -2.68 18.90
CA ARG A 242 5.84 -1.39 19.49
C ARG A 242 4.79 -0.64 18.65
N PRO A 243 4.09 0.35 19.21
CA PRO A 243 3.35 1.30 18.37
C PRO A 243 4.28 1.91 17.31
N TYR A 244 3.81 2.03 16.10
CA TYR A 244 4.54 2.52 14.93
C TYR A 244 3.66 3.46 14.10
N ASP A 245 4.26 4.23 13.20
CA ASP A 245 3.53 5.18 12.36
C ASP A 245 3.78 4.88 10.88
N LEU A 246 2.76 4.37 10.20
CA LEU A 246 2.81 4.08 8.76
C LEU A 246 2.92 5.34 7.87
N LEU A 247 3.06 6.54 8.45
CA LEU A 247 3.44 7.76 7.73
C LEU A 247 4.89 8.18 8.03
N ASN A 248 5.59 7.47 8.92
CA ASN A 248 7.00 7.66 9.20
C ASN A 248 7.85 6.72 8.34
N SER A 249 8.86 7.24 7.67
CA SER A 249 9.71 6.47 6.74
C SER A 249 10.40 5.27 7.38
N ASP A 250 10.90 5.42 8.62
CA ASP A 250 11.62 4.33 9.31
C ASP A 250 10.66 3.20 9.71
N ASP A 251 9.45 3.56 10.14
CA ASP A 251 8.42 2.59 10.51
C ASP A 251 7.83 1.89 9.27
N ILE A 252 7.69 2.60 8.14
CA ILE A 252 7.33 2.00 6.84
C ILE A 252 8.39 0.97 6.44
N LEU A 253 9.66 1.34 6.54
CA LEU A 253 10.77 0.42 6.22
C LEU A 253 10.74 -0.84 7.09
N LEU A 254 10.51 -0.68 8.41
CA LEU A 254 10.37 -1.82 9.32
C LEU A 254 9.18 -2.70 8.95
N PHE A 255 8.03 -2.10 8.64
CA PHE A 255 6.83 -2.82 8.21
C PHE A 255 7.07 -3.59 6.92
N THR A 256 7.70 -2.97 5.93
CA THR A 256 8.03 -3.59 4.65
C THR A 256 9.04 -4.73 4.82
N ASN A 257 10.09 -4.52 5.62
CA ASN A 257 11.09 -5.56 5.90
C ASN A 257 10.48 -6.79 6.58
N LEU A 258 9.52 -6.61 7.51
CA LEU A 258 8.80 -7.74 8.10
C LEU A 258 8.00 -8.51 7.05
N ILE A 259 7.33 -7.79 6.15
CA ILE A 259 6.55 -8.43 5.07
C ILE A 259 7.48 -9.19 4.12
N ASP A 260 8.63 -8.63 3.77
CA ASP A 260 9.60 -9.28 2.88
C ASP A 260 10.28 -10.49 3.54
N GLU A 261 10.57 -10.40 4.84
CA GLU A 261 11.18 -11.49 5.61
C GLU A 261 10.27 -12.71 5.74
N TYR A 262 8.98 -12.47 6.07
CA TYR A 262 8.02 -13.55 6.33
C TYR A 262 7.25 -13.98 5.08
N ASP A 263 7.21 -13.15 4.03
CA ASP A 263 6.44 -13.36 2.80
C ASP A 263 5.04 -13.92 3.07
N PRO A 264 4.18 -13.17 3.80
CA PRO A 264 2.88 -13.68 4.26
C PRO A 264 1.83 -13.61 3.16
N ASP A 265 0.86 -14.54 3.18
CA ASP A 265 -0.39 -14.45 2.41
C ASP A 265 -1.38 -13.49 3.09
N VAL A 266 -1.36 -13.42 4.43
CA VAL A 266 -2.27 -12.57 5.21
C VAL A 266 -1.50 -11.78 6.25
N ILE A 267 -1.73 -10.46 6.28
CA ILE A 267 -1.17 -9.55 7.28
C ILE A 267 -2.30 -9.14 8.23
N ILE A 268 -2.15 -9.41 9.53
CA ILE A 268 -3.11 -8.99 10.56
C ILE A 268 -2.50 -7.88 11.40
N ILE A 269 -3.19 -6.74 11.48
CA ILE A 269 -2.77 -5.56 12.25
C ILE A 269 -3.70 -5.40 13.46
N ASP A 270 -3.22 -5.69 14.66
CA ASP A 270 -3.97 -5.62 15.90
C ASP A 270 -3.20 -4.80 16.97
N THR A 271 -3.60 -3.58 17.19
CA THR A 271 -4.77 -2.85 16.70
C THR A 271 -4.35 -1.71 15.78
N PHE A 272 -5.16 -1.41 14.77
CA PHE A 272 -4.87 -0.42 13.72
C PHE A 272 -4.59 0.98 14.26
N ILE A 273 -5.25 1.39 15.33
CA ILE A 273 -5.02 2.69 16.01
C ILE A 273 -3.55 2.88 16.50
N LYS A 274 -2.77 1.81 16.62
CA LYS A 274 -1.38 1.85 17.07
C LYS A 274 -0.37 1.92 15.94
N CYS A 275 -0.81 1.90 14.69
CA CYS A 275 0.05 2.00 13.52
C CYS A 275 -0.02 3.36 12.80
N HIS A 276 -0.53 4.38 13.47
CA HIS A 276 -0.52 5.78 13.00
C HIS A 276 -0.63 6.75 14.18
N THR A 277 -0.24 8.00 13.95
CA THR A 277 -0.35 9.13 14.91
C THR A 277 -1.33 10.21 14.46
N VAL A 278 -1.96 10.02 13.30
CA VAL A 278 -2.90 10.99 12.74
C VAL A 278 -4.24 10.99 13.47
N ASP A 279 -4.95 12.12 13.38
CA ASP A 279 -6.34 12.18 13.86
C ASP A 279 -7.22 11.25 13.01
N GLU A 280 -7.87 10.30 13.66
CA GLU A 280 -8.77 9.34 13.00
C GLU A 280 -9.93 10.02 12.25
N ASN A 281 -10.28 11.28 12.59
CA ASN A 281 -11.31 12.04 11.89
C ASN A 281 -10.80 12.77 10.64
N ASP A 282 -9.49 12.82 10.42
CA ASP A 282 -8.90 13.35 9.19
C ASP A 282 -8.93 12.28 8.09
N ASN A 283 -9.91 12.38 7.20
CA ASN A 283 -10.09 11.46 6.08
C ASN A 283 -8.85 11.38 5.18
N GLY A 284 -8.20 12.53 4.92
CA GLY A 284 -7.05 12.57 4.02
C GLY A 284 -5.80 11.93 4.62
N ALA A 285 -5.56 12.16 5.92
CA ALA A 285 -4.46 11.55 6.62
C ALA A 285 -4.68 10.03 6.79
N MET A 286 -5.90 9.63 7.14
CA MET A 286 -6.25 8.22 7.29
C MET A 286 -6.19 7.45 5.98
N GLN A 287 -6.57 8.10 4.86
CA GLN A 287 -6.45 7.51 3.53
C GLN A 287 -4.98 7.16 3.22
N ARG A 288 -4.03 8.06 3.51
CA ARG A 288 -2.60 7.79 3.29
C ARG A 288 -2.09 6.59 4.10
N VAL A 289 -2.56 6.41 5.34
CA VAL A 289 -2.22 5.21 6.15
C VAL A 289 -2.76 3.94 5.49
N LEU A 290 -4.01 3.97 5.02
CA LEU A 290 -4.63 2.84 4.34
C LEU A 290 -3.99 2.54 2.98
N ASP A 291 -3.53 3.56 2.26
CA ASP A 291 -2.79 3.40 1.00
C ASP A 291 -1.49 2.60 1.20
N ILE A 292 -0.79 2.78 2.33
CA ILE A 292 0.40 1.97 2.66
C ILE A 292 -0.01 0.50 2.88
N VAL A 293 -1.09 0.24 3.63
CA VAL A 293 -1.60 -1.12 3.82
C VAL A 293 -2.02 -1.71 2.46
N ARG A 294 -2.73 -0.94 1.63
CA ARG A 294 -3.18 -1.37 0.30
C ARG A 294 -2.00 -1.70 -0.61
N SER A 295 -0.94 -0.89 -0.61
CA SER A 295 0.27 -1.14 -1.41
C SER A 295 1.01 -2.41 -1.01
N ALA A 296 0.92 -2.82 0.26
CA ALA A 296 1.54 -4.05 0.75
C ALA A 296 0.86 -5.32 0.23
N ILE A 297 -0.38 -5.23 -0.25
CA ILE A 297 -1.18 -6.39 -0.67
C ILE A 297 -1.46 -6.43 -2.18
N THR A 298 -1.67 -5.27 -2.83
CA THR A 298 -2.05 -5.18 -4.25
C THR A 298 -0.94 -5.71 -5.16
N GLY A 299 -1.30 -6.55 -6.12
CA GLY A 299 -0.38 -7.20 -7.07
C GLY A 299 0.59 -8.19 -6.42
N LYS A 300 0.33 -8.58 -5.15
CA LYS A 300 1.19 -9.50 -4.38
C LYS A 300 0.48 -10.80 -4.00
N GLY A 301 -0.82 -10.92 -4.33
CA GLY A 301 -1.64 -12.07 -3.91
C GLY A 301 -1.86 -12.17 -2.41
N ARG A 302 -1.68 -11.06 -1.65
CA ARG A 302 -1.81 -10.98 -0.21
C ARG A 302 -3.13 -10.33 0.18
N SER A 303 -3.58 -10.50 1.44
CA SER A 303 -4.69 -9.75 2.01
C SER A 303 -4.34 -9.19 3.38
N ALA A 304 -5.06 -8.17 3.81
CA ALA A 304 -4.87 -7.57 5.14
C ALA A 304 -6.14 -7.69 5.99
N ILE A 305 -5.94 -7.86 7.29
CA ILE A 305 -7.00 -7.82 8.30
C ILE A 305 -6.62 -6.76 9.32
N ILE A 306 -7.49 -5.77 9.52
CA ILE A 306 -7.27 -4.71 10.52
C ILE A 306 -8.26 -4.82 11.67
N CYS A 307 -7.76 -4.81 12.90
CA CYS A 307 -8.58 -4.75 14.11
C CYS A 307 -8.75 -3.29 14.53
N HIS A 308 -10.00 -2.81 14.57
CA HIS A 308 -10.26 -1.40 14.88
C HIS A 308 -11.42 -1.23 15.87
N HIS A 309 -11.47 -0.08 16.55
CA HIS A 309 -12.49 0.24 17.53
C HIS A 309 -13.71 0.93 16.90
N LEU A 310 -14.88 0.71 17.50
CA LEU A 310 -16.07 1.51 17.22
C LEU A 310 -16.05 2.80 18.03
N SER A 311 -16.68 3.84 17.50
CA SER A 311 -17.01 5.06 18.24
C SER A 311 -18.13 4.80 19.26
N LYS A 312 -18.29 5.72 20.22
CA LYS A 312 -19.42 5.64 21.18
C LYS A 312 -20.79 5.62 20.54
N SER A 313 -20.93 6.07 19.30
CA SER A 313 -22.19 5.97 18.51
C SER A 313 -22.38 4.61 17.84
N GLY A 314 -21.43 3.66 17.99
CA GLY A 314 -21.51 2.34 17.38
C GLY A 314 -21.17 2.31 15.88
N GLN A 315 -20.72 3.44 15.33
CA GLN A 315 -20.14 3.54 14.00
C GLN A 315 -18.63 3.24 14.07
N LEU A 316 -18.00 2.98 12.94
CA LEU A 316 -16.54 2.86 12.90
C LEU A 316 -15.95 4.15 13.46
N ARG A 317 -15.02 4.03 14.41
CA ARG A 317 -14.38 5.20 14.99
C ARG A 317 -13.45 5.79 13.94
N GLY A 318 -13.57 7.12 13.72
CA GLY A 318 -12.73 7.82 12.77
C GLY A 318 -13.41 8.08 11.43
N ALA A 319 -12.59 8.29 10.42
CA ALA A 319 -12.99 8.77 9.12
C ALA A 319 -13.81 7.75 8.32
N THR A 320 -14.73 8.24 7.52
CA THR A 320 -15.47 7.43 6.54
C THR A 320 -14.55 6.75 5.51
N SER A 321 -13.31 7.24 5.38
CA SER A 321 -12.27 6.62 4.56
C SER A 321 -11.97 5.17 4.99
N ILE A 322 -11.92 4.87 6.29
CA ILE A 322 -11.65 3.49 6.76
C ILE A 322 -12.74 2.55 6.24
N GLU A 323 -14.02 2.88 6.47
CA GLU A 323 -15.13 2.05 5.99
C GLU A 323 -15.15 1.97 4.45
N GLY A 324 -14.77 3.06 3.78
CA GLY A 324 -14.64 3.12 2.33
C GLY A 324 -13.65 2.10 1.79
N GLU A 325 -12.49 1.97 2.41
CA GLU A 325 -11.39 1.09 1.98
C GLU A 325 -11.59 -0.38 2.33
N LEU A 326 -12.40 -0.71 3.33
CA LEU A 326 -12.66 -2.11 3.65
C LEU A 326 -13.44 -2.80 2.52
N ASP A 327 -13.01 -3.97 2.14
CA ASP A 327 -13.72 -4.86 1.23
C ASP A 327 -14.71 -5.74 1.98
N THR A 328 -14.36 -6.13 3.21
CA THR A 328 -15.24 -6.84 4.15
C THR A 328 -15.14 -6.22 5.54
N MET A 329 -16.27 -6.11 6.23
CA MET A 329 -16.31 -5.66 7.61
C MET A 329 -17.07 -6.64 8.49
N ILE A 330 -16.41 -7.10 9.55
CA ILE A 330 -16.98 -7.95 10.59
C ILE A 330 -17.13 -7.10 11.86
N LYS A 331 -18.37 -7.00 12.36
CA LYS A 331 -18.69 -6.29 13.60
C LYS A 331 -18.98 -7.28 14.72
N LEU A 332 -18.31 -7.11 15.87
CA LEU A 332 -18.56 -7.91 17.06
C LEU A 332 -19.44 -7.13 18.05
N GLU A 333 -20.47 -7.78 18.53
CA GLU A 333 -21.38 -7.22 19.54
C GLU A 333 -21.49 -8.22 20.72
N PRO A 334 -21.43 -7.77 21.98
CA PRO A 334 -21.61 -8.67 23.13
C PRO A 334 -23.05 -9.19 23.19
N VAL A 335 -23.24 -10.45 23.53
CA VAL A 335 -24.57 -11.04 23.76
C VAL A 335 -25.00 -10.76 25.20
N LYS A 336 -26.04 -9.94 25.39
CA LYS A 336 -26.46 -9.36 26.68
C LYS A 336 -26.78 -10.36 27.80
N LYS A 337 -26.98 -11.62 27.54
CA LYS A 337 -27.41 -12.64 28.55
C LYS A 337 -26.43 -13.82 28.64
N GLN A 338 -25.28 -13.75 27.96
CA GLN A 338 -24.32 -14.83 27.88
C GLN A 338 -22.94 -14.29 28.18
N ASN A 339 -22.37 -14.67 29.35
CA ASN A 339 -20.99 -14.33 29.66
C ASN A 339 -20.08 -14.91 28.59
N HIS A 340 -19.16 -14.05 28.07
CA HIS A 340 -18.22 -14.43 27.02
C HIS A 340 -18.85 -14.72 25.64
N GLY A 341 -20.16 -14.50 25.48
CA GLY A 341 -20.86 -14.61 24.20
C GLY A 341 -20.69 -13.37 23.33
N ILE A 342 -20.39 -13.56 22.04
CA ILE A 342 -20.37 -12.50 21.05
C ILE A 342 -21.25 -12.85 19.86
N LYS A 343 -21.85 -11.82 19.26
CA LYS A 343 -22.49 -11.92 17.96
C LYS A 343 -21.59 -11.33 16.90
N VAL A 344 -21.28 -12.11 15.89
CA VAL A 344 -20.50 -11.72 14.72
C VAL A 344 -21.45 -11.34 13.61
N LYS A 345 -21.38 -10.09 13.13
CA LYS A 345 -22.20 -9.56 12.04
C LYS A 345 -21.31 -9.18 10.87
N PHE A 346 -21.68 -9.58 9.68
CA PHE A 346 -21.04 -9.14 8.45
C PHE A 346 -21.76 -7.85 7.99
N GLY A 347 -21.06 -6.71 8.08
CA GLY A 347 -21.64 -5.40 7.77
C GLY A 347 -21.46 -4.98 6.31
N LYS A 348 -20.31 -5.33 5.71
CA LYS A 348 -19.96 -5.03 4.32
C LYS A 348 -19.26 -6.25 3.73
N ILE A 349 -19.63 -6.66 2.55
CA ILE A 349 -18.96 -7.67 1.73
C ILE A 349 -19.03 -7.18 0.29
N ARG A 350 -17.90 -6.70 -0.24
CA ARG A 350 -17.87 -6.08 -1.59
C ARG A 350 -17.95 -7.10 -2.70
N HIS A 351 -17.43 -8.30 -2.49
CA HIS A 351 -17.27 -9.34 -3.52
C HIS A 351 -17.98 -10.66 -3.20
N GLY A 352 -18.84 -10.69 -2.17
CA GLY A 352 -19.52 -11.90 -1.71
C GLY A 352 -21.02 -11.72 -1.51
N GLU A 353 -21.67 -12.81 -1.14
CA GLU A 353 -23.08 -12.84 -0.77
C GLU A 353 -23.29 -12.38 0.68
N ASN A 354 -24.52 -12.02 1.04
CA ASN A 354 -24.85 -11.69 2.41
C ASN A 354 -24.70 -12.90 3.33
N ILE A 355 -23.74 -12.84 4.24
CA ILE A 355 -23.49 -13.89 5.23
C ILE A 355 -24.36 -13.63 6.46
N ARG A 356 -24.98 -14.68 6.96
CA ARG A 356 -25.77 -14.61 8.19
C ARG A 356 -24.85 -14.32 9.38
N SER A 357 -25.39 -13.55 10.33
CA SER A 357 -24.69 -13.36 11.61
C SER A 357 -24.61 -14.68 12.37
N MET A 358 -23.50 -14.90 13.08
CA MET A 358 -23.26 -16.07 13.91
C MET A 358 -23.12 -15.67 15.38
N ASN A 359 -23.51 -16.58 16.29
CA ASN A 359 -23.29 -16.42 17.71
C ASN A 359 -22.15 -17.32 18.15
N LEU A 360 -21.19 -16.74 18.85
CA LEU A 360 -20.00 -17.43 19.31
C LEU A 360 -19.86 -17.32 20.81
N LEU A 361 -19.37 -18.38 21.45
CA LEU A 361 -19.05 -18.42 22.86
C LEU A 361 -17.54 -18.62 23.02
N LEU A 362 -16.89 -17.77 23.80
CA LEU A 362 -15.48 -17.92 24.14
C LEU A 362 -15.33 -19.02 25.21
N ASN A 363 -14.52 -20.00 24.91
CA ASN A 363 -14.07 -20.97 25.91
C ASN A 363 -12.96 -20.31 26.76
N PRO A 364 -13.16 -20.11 28.07
CA PRO A 364 -12.20 -19.41 28.92
C PRO A 364 -10.90 -20.20 29.19
N GLU A 365 -10.90 -21.52 29.00
CA GLU A 365 -9.72 -22.35 29.21
C GLU A 365 -8.80 -22.33 27.99
N THR A 366 -9.34 -22.35 26.79
CA THR A 366 -8.57 -22.38 25.54
C THR A 366 -8.48 -21.01 24.86
N LEU A 367 -9.26 -20.01 25.26
CA LEU A 367 -9.42 -18.71 24.59
C LEU A 367 -9.84 -18.83 23.11
N ILE A 368 -10.48 -19.91 22.74
CA ILE A 368 -11.02 -20.15 21.40
C ILE A 368 -12.53 -19.89 21.41
N PHE A 369 -13.03 -19.30 20.34
CA PHE A 369 -14.46 -19.14 20.12
C PHE A 369 -15.05 -20.39 19.47
N GLU A 370 -16.21 -20.78 19.91
CA GLU A 370 -16.99 -21.92 19.41
C GLU A 370 -18.36 -21.42 18.94
N SER A 371 -18.87 -21.96 17.83
CA SER A 371 -20.22 -21.61 17.35
C SER A 371 -21.29 -22.15 18.28
N THR A 372 -22.27 -21.31 18.58
CA THR A 372 -23.46 -21.74 19.34
C THR A 372 -24.70 -21.85 18.44
N ASP A 373 -24.54 -21.56 17.14
CA ASP A 373 -25.60 -21.74 16.15
C ASP A 373 -25.62 -23.22 15.71
N GLU A 374 -26.75 -23.88 15.88
CA GLU A 374 -27.02 -25.26 15.42
C GLU A 374 -27.25 -25.31 13.91
#